data_bc5b6a4d07029e2d7a2fd953b86c6e3f
#
_entry.id   bc5b6a4d07029e2d7a2fd953b86c6e3f
#
_cell.length_a   1.000
_cell.length_b   1.000
_cell.length_c   1.000
_cell.angle_alpha   90.00
_cell.angle_beta   90.00
_cell.angle_gamma   90.00
#
_symmetry.space_group_name_H-M   'P 1'
#
loop_
_entity.id
_entity.type
_entity.pdbx_description
1 polymer ?
#
loop_
_entity_poly.entity_id
_entity_poly.type
_entity_poly.pdbx_seq_one_letter_code
_entity_poly.pdbx_strand_id
1 'polypeptide(L)'
;MALVLIILSFFSCKSSTNQQESKPITSSPRPDWLDGKWQRTNDEENKKTYEHWQKVSDSLYLVLGFTLQQKDTVWKENVQLILKDSMWSYDVFMAGNPNPTSFLFTHIIDSSFVCENAQNEFPKKIAYTLKGDTMRAVISGGGPEILYLFVKE
;
A
#
# COMPACT_ATOMS: atom_id res chain seq x y z
N MET A 1 34.17 80.06 -20.08
CA MET A 1 34.56 78.81 -19.49
C MET A 1 33.32 78.16 -18.94
N ALA A 2 32.76 77.23 -19.68
CA ALA A 2 31.57 76.50 -19.26
C ALA A 2 31.97 75.07 -18.84
N LEU A 3 31.72 74.75 -17.56
CA LEU A 3 32.02 73.43 -16.95
C LEU A 3 30.84 72.50 -17.22
N VAL A 4 31.07 71.46 -18.04
CA VAL A 4 30.06 70.45 -18.33
C VAL A 4 30.20 69.33 -17.28
N LEU A 5 29.20 69.13 -16.44
CA LEU A 5 29.11 68.10 -15.45
C LEU A 5 28.47 66.85 -16.06
N ILE A 6 29.25 65.78 -16.28
CA ILE A 6 28.75 64.49 -16.77
C ILE A 6 28.27 63.66 -15.59
N ILE A 7 26.97 63.43 -15.51
CA ILE A 7 26.38 62.53 -14.52
C ILE A 7 26.34 61.12 -15.10
N LEU A 8 27.19 60.20 -14.55
CA LEU A 8 27.12 58.77 -14.86
C LEU A 8 25.98 58.13 -14.03
N SER A 9 24.92 57.73 -14.71
CA SER A 9 23.82 56.93 -14.13
C SER A 9 24.24 55.44 -14.13
N PHE A 10 24.52 54.90 -12.96
CA PHE A 10 24.69 53.45 -12.80
C PHE A 10 23.34 52.75 -12.82
N PHE A 11 23.03 52.03 -13.91
CA PHE A 11 21.92 51.08 -13.96
C PHE A 11 22.33 49.83 -13.20
N SER A 12 21.79 49.65 -11.99
CA SER A 12 21.92 48.41 -11.22
C SER A 12 20.88 47.40 -11.75
N CYS A 13 21.31 46.45 -12.56
CA CYS A 13 20.50 45.28 -12.91
C CYS A 13 20.33 44.38 -11.68
N LYS A 14 19.13 44.39 -11.06
CA LYS A 14 18.73 43.36 -10.12
C LYS A 14 18.39 42.10 -10.91
N SER A 15 19.30 41.12 -10.89
CA SER A 15 18.99 39.75 -11.31
C SER A 15 18.00 39.13 -10.30
N SER A 16 16.75 39.04 -10.67
CA SER A 16 15.77 38.22 -9.95
C SER A 16 16.08 36.76 -10.21
N THR A 17 16.80 36.11 -9.28
CA THR A 17 16.94 34.66 -9.24
C THR A 17 15.57 34.10 -8.88
N ASN A 18 14.82 33.64 -9.87
CA ASN A 18 13.66 32.80 -9.66
C ASN A 18 14.16 31.47 -9.06
N GLN A 19 14.21 31.37 -7.74
CA GLN A 19 14.26 30.06 -7.08
C GLN A 19 12.88 29.44 -7.28
N GLN A 20 12.82 28.57 -8.29
CA GLN A 20 11.70 27.67 -8.46
C GLN A 20 11.78 26.69 -7.27
N GLU A 21 11.00 26.96 -6.22
CA GLU A 21 10.76 26.01 -5.13
C GLU A 21 10.30 24.70 -5.78
N SER A 22 11.18 23.70 -5.77
CA SER A 22 10.80 22.34 -6.14
C SER A 22 9.75 21.87 -5.13
N LYS A 23 8.50 21.82 -5.58
CA LYS A 23 7.40 21.20 -4.83
C LYS A 23 7.91 19.83 -4.35
N PRO A 24 7.77 19.48 -3.05
CA PRO A 24 8.18 18.17 -2.58
C PRO A 24 7.51 17.11 -3.45
N ILE A 25 8.29 16.19 -3.99
CA ILE A 25 7.76 15.01 -4.69
C ILE A 25 7.05 14.24 -3.59
N THR A 26 5.73 14.40 -3.49
CA THR A 26 4.90 13.56 -2.63
C THR A 26 4.99 12.16 -3.21
N SER A 27 5.75 11.30 -2.56
CA SER A 27 5.80 9.88 -2.90
C SER A 27 4.37 9.34 -2.89
N SER A 28 3.99 8.58 -3.91
CA SER A 28 2.69 7.91 -3.93
C SER A 28 2.47 7.13 -2.64
N PRO A 29 1.25 7.13 -2.07
CA PRO A 29 0.95 6.36 -0.87
C PRO A 29 1.39 4.91 -1.02
N ARG A 30 1.99 4.37 0.05
CA ARG A 30 2.49 3.00 0.08
C ARG A 30 1.94 2.27 1.30
N PRO A 31 1.72 0.96 1.21
CA PRO A 31 1.20 0.18 2.32
C PRO A 31 2.30 -0.21 3.34
N ASP A 32 3.27 0.67 3.62
CA ASP A 32 4.42 0.42 4.51
C ASP A 32 4.00 0.02 5.93
N TRP A 33 2.82 0.46 6.38
CA TRP A 33 2.24 0.14 7.69
C TRP A 33 1.90 -1.34 7.88
N LEU A 34 1.80 -2.10 6.78
CA LEU A 34 1.53 -3.55 6.82
C LEU A 34 2.76 -4.36 7.24
N ASP A 35 3.98 -3.86 7.00
CA ASP A 35 5.22 -4.60 7.23
C ASP A 35 5.30 -5.14 8.66
N GLY A 36 5.54 -6.44 8.79
CA GLY A 36 5.63 -7.16 10.06
C GLY A 36 4.72 -8.39 10.13
N LYS A 37 4.55 -8.90 11.34
CA LYS A 37 3.75 -10.08 11.63
C LYS A 37 2.47 -9.70 12.34
N TRP A 38 1.37 -10.28 11.88
CA TRP A 38 0.03 -10.00 12.37
C TRP A 38 -0.68 -11.30 12.74
N GLN A 39 -1.30 -11.32 13.91
CA GLN A 39 -2.14 -12.43 14.36
C GLN A 39 -3.60 -12.02 14.33
N ARG A 40 -4.46 -12.85 13.74
CA ARG A 40 -5.90 -12.67 13.75
C ARG A 40 -6.48 -12.89 15.16
N THR A 41 -7.39 -12.01 15.56
CA THR A 41 -8.01 -12.05 16.91
C THR A 41 -9.43 -12.57 16.89
N ASN A 42 -10.08 -12.64 15.74
CA ASN A 42 -11.45 -13.13 15.58
C ASN A 42 -11.50 -14.44 14.77
N ASP A 43 -10.54 -15.34 15.02
CA ASP A 43 -10.55 -16.69 14.48
C ASP A 43 -11.70 -17.53 15.03
N GLU A 44 -12.03 -18.59 14.30
CA GLU A 44 -12.86 -19.68 14.82
C GLU A 44 -12.13 -20.41 15.95
N GLU A 45 -12.91 -21.08 16.81
CA GLU A 45 -12.36 -21.85 17.91
C GLU A 45 -11.32 -22.88 17.42
N ASN A 46 -10.22 -23.02 18.17
CA ASN A 46 -9.09 -23.89 17.88
C ASN A 46 -8.30 -23.57 16.60
N LYS A 47 -8.51 -22.41 15.99
CA LYS A 47 -7.70 -21.89 14.86
C LYS A 47 -6.91 -20.66 15.28
N LYS A 48 -5.76 -20.47 14.62
CA LYS A 48 -4.94 -19.26 14.71
C LYS A 48 -4.47 -18.89 13.32
N THR A 49 -4.85 -17.73 12.85
CA THR A 49 -4.49 -17.23 11.54
C THR A 49 -3.48 -16.10 11.65
N TYR A 50 -2.52 -16.10 10.75
CA TYR A 50 -1.43 -15.15 10.71
C TYR A 50 -1.27 -14.60 9.31
N GLU A 51 -0.80 -13.36 9.23
CA GLU A 51 -0.29 -12.73 8.04
C GLU A 51 1.10 -12.16 8.30
N HIS A 52 2.09 -12.66 7.57
CA HIS A 52 3.45 -12.14 7.61
C HIS A 52 3.69 -11.29 6.38
N TRP A 53 3.82 -10.00 6.58
CA TRP A 53 4.07 -9.01 5.55
C TRP A 53 5.55 -8.62 5.56
N GLN A 54 6.17 -8.62 4.39
CA GLN A 54 7.56 -8.25 4.21
C GLN A 54 7.69 -7.23 3.08
N LYS A 55 8.14 -6.03 3.42
CA LYS A 55 8.55 -5.05 2.42
C LYS A 55 9.87 -5.49 1.79
N VAL A 56 9.86 -5.78 0.48
CA VAL A 56 11.06 -6.15 -0.29
C VAL A 56 11.67 -4.93 -0.95
N SER A 57 10.82 -4.05 -1.49
CA SER A 57 11.21 -2.78 -2.11
C SER A 57 10.08 -1.77 -2.04
N ASP A 58 10.28 -0.58 -2.59
CA ASP A 58 9.22 0.44 -2.70
C ASP A 58 8.10 0.06 -3.68
N SER A 59 8.28 -1.03 -4.44
CA SER A 59 7.30 -1.53 -5.42
C SER A 59 6.90 -2.99 -5.22
N LEU A 60 7.38 -3.64 -4.13
CA LEU A 60 7.10 -5.06 -3.88
C LEU A 60 6.99 -5.36 -2.39
N TYR A 61 5.86 -5.96 -2.00
CA TYR A 61 5.64 -6.60 -0.69
C TYR A 61 5.27 -8.06 -0.91
N LEU A 62 5.82 -8.93 -0.07
CA LEU A 62 5.46 -10.34 -0.01
C LEU A 62 4.60 -10.59 1.22
N VAL A 63 3.58 -11.40 1.08
CA VAL A 63 2.67 -11.77 2.16
C VAL A 63 2.54 -13.27 2.22
N LEU A 64 2.68 -13.82 3.42
CA LEU A 64 2.37 -15.19 3.72
C LEU A 64 1.19 -15.22 4.69
N GLY A 65 0.01 -15.63 4.19
CA GLY A 65 -1.16 -15.93 5.01
C GLY A 65 -1.20 -17.42 5.36
N PHE A 66 -1.45 -17.76 6.62
CA PHE A 66 -1.62 -19.17 7.02
C PHE A 66 -2.49 -19.31 8.26
N THR A 67 -3.19 -20.44 8.36
CA THR A 67 -4.00 -20.82 9.52
C THR A 67 -3.48 -22.11 10.11
N LEU A 68 -3.25 -22.10 11.42
CA LEU A 68 -2.94 -23.28 12.22
C LEU A 68 -4.19 -23.80 12.92
N GLN A 69 -4.35 -25.11 12.94
CA GLN A 69 -5.26 -25.81 13.84
C GLN A 69 -4.43 -26.78 14.67
N GLN A 70 -4.36 -26.51 15.98
CA GLN A 70 -3.37 -27.11 16.86
C GLN A 70 -1.93 -26.85 16.40
N LYS A 71 -1.24 -27.83 15.79
CA LYS A 71 0.12 -27.70 15.24
C LYS A 71 0.18 -27.82 13.73
N ASP A 72 -0.94 -28.10 13.07
CA ASP A 72 -1.01 -28.37 11.64
C ASP A 72 -1.42 -27.10 10.88
N THR A 73 -0.76 -26.83 9.76
CA THR A 73 -1.16 -25.79 8.83
C THR A 73 -2.33 -26.30 8.00
N VAL A 74 -3.53 -25.78 8.25
CA VAL A 74 -4.76 -26.19 7.55
C VAL A 74 -5.11 -25.29 6.37
N TRP A 75 -4.50 -24.12 6.28
CA TRP A 75 -4.64 -23.20 5.15
C TRP A 75 -3.38 -22.37 4.98
N LYS A 76 -3.04 -22.05 3.72
CA LYS A 76 -1.88 -21.22 3.37
C LYS A 76 -2.09 -20.56 2.01
N GLU A 77 -1.73 -19.28 1.92
CA GLU A 77 -1.63 -18.58 0.64
C GLU A 77 -0.38 -17.68 0.59
N ASN A 78 0.08 -17.41 -0.61
CA ASN A 78 1.12 -16.42 -0.87
C ASN A 78 0.49 -15.28 -1.67
N VAL A 79 0.82 -14.07 -1.27
CA VAL A 79 0.35 -12.87 -1.95
C VAL A 79 1.54 -11.95 -2.26
N GLN A 80 1.46 -11.24 -3.36
CA GLN A 80 2.40 -10.18 -3.70
C GLN A 80 1.63 -8.89 -3.93
N LEU A 81 2.07 -7.79 -3.31
CA LEU A 81 1.65 -6.47 -3.73
C LEU A 81 2.74 -5.92 -4.66
N ILE A 82 2.35 -5.61 -5.88
CA ILE A 82 3.28 -5.18 -6.93
C ILE A 82 2.84 -3.82 -7.47
N LEU A 83 3.75 -2.84 -7.47
CA LEU A 83 3.57 -1.57 -8.17
C LEU A 83 4.17 -1.68 -9.57
N LYS A 84 3.32 -1.64 -10.59
CA LYS A 84 3.72 -1.63 -11.99
C LYS A 84 2.96 -0.54 -12.73
N ASP A 85 3.65 0.22 -13.56
CA ASP A 85 3.07 1.32 -14.37
C ASP A 85 2.21 2.28 -13.52
N SER A 86 2.70 2.62 -12.31
CA SER A 86 2.03 3.48 -11.31
C SER A 86 0.74 2.91 -10.72
N MET A 87 0.47 1.63 -10.90
CA MET A 87 -0.70 0.94 -10.38
C MET A 87 -0.29 -0.22 -9.47
N TRP A 88 -0.85 -0.27 -8.27
CA TRP A 88 -0.69 -1.42 -7.37
C TRP A 88 -1.65 -2.54 -7.76
N SER A 89 -1.18 -3.78 -7.63
CA SER A 89 -2.01 -4.99 -7.65
C SER A 89 -1.76 -5.83 -6.39
N TYR A 90 -2.79 -6.55 -5.98
CA TYR A 90 -2.78 -7.58 -4.93
C TYR A 90 -2.96 -8.92 -5.64
N ASP A 91 -1.85 -9.65 -5.80
CA ASP A 91 -1.78 -10.87 -6.61
C ASP A 91 -1.72 -12.10 -5.71
N VAL A 92 -2.82 -12.89 -5.71
CA VAL A 92 -2.98 -14.10 -4.88
C VAL A 92 -2.54 -15.33 -5.66
N PHE A 93 -1.54 -16.04 -5.15
CA PHE A 93 -1.01 -17.27 -5.72
C PHE A 93 -1.57 -18.49 -4.99
N MET A 94 -2.35 -19.28 -5.70
CA MET A 94 -2.89 -20.55 -5.20
C MET A 94 -1.96 -21.71 -5.53
N ALA A 95 -1.85 -22.69 -4.64
CA ALA A 95 -1.06 -23.89 -4.89
C ALA A 95 -1.52 -24.61 -6.18
N GLY A 96 -0.57 -24.92 -7.06
CA GLY A 96 -0.84 -25.58 -8.33
C GLY A 96 -1.31 -24.70 -9.49
N ASN A 97 -1.49 -23.38 -9.26
CA ASN A 97 -1.78 -22.41 -10.33
C ASN A 97 -0.61 -21.44 -10.50
N PRO A 98 0.08 -21.42 -11.65
CA PRO A 98 1.17 -20.49 -11.90
C PRO A 98 0.71 -19.04 -12.10
N ASN A 99 -0.56 -18.84 -12.44
CA ASN A 99 -1.12 -17.51 -12.68
C ASN A 99 -1.85 -17.03 -11.42
N PRO A 100 -1.56 -15.81 -10.92
CA PRO A 100 -2.27 -15.27 -9.78
C PRO A 100 -3.69 -14.83 -10.12
N THR A 101 -4.54 -14.77 -9.09
CA THR A 101 -5.76 -13.97 -9.12
C THR A 101 -5.39 -12.55 -8.69
N SER A 102 -5.50 -11.59 -9.62
CA SER A 102 -5.06 -10.21 -9.39
C SER A 102 -6.22 -9.29 -9.08
N PHE A 103 -6.07 -8.45 -8.04
CA PHE A 103 -6.99 -7.37 -7.67
C PHE A 103 -6.28 -6.05 -7.85
N LEU A 104 -6.81 -5.15 -8.67
CA LEU A 104 -6.21 -3.83 -8.91
C LEU A 104 -6.61 -2.86 -7.80
N PHE A 105 -5.66 -2.05 -7.34
CA PHE A 105 -5.97 -1.04 -6.33
C PHE A 105 -6.85 0.05 -6.92
N THR A 106 -7.98 0.28 -6.25
CA THR A 106 -8.93 1.37 -6.56
C THR A 106 -8.76 2.54 -5.60
N HIS A 107 -8.13 2.30 -4.44
CA HIS A 107 -7.84 3.32 -3.44
C HIS A 107 -6.63 2.93 -2.62
N ILE A 108 -5.77 3.90 -2.29
CA ILE A 108 -4.66 3.75 -1.33
C ILE A 108 -4.34 5.08 -0.65
N ILE A 109 -4.21 5.05 0.67
CA ILE A 109 -3.70 6.12 1.53
C ILE A 109 -2.75 5.53 2.58
N ASP A 110 -2.15 6.36 3.41
CA ASP A 110 -1.12 5.95 4.38
C ASP A 110 -1.57 4.92 5.45
N SER A 111 -2.87 4.65 5.56
CA SER A 111 -3.42 3.72 6.57
C SER A 111 -4.49 2.78 6.02
N SER A 112 -4.75 2.80 4.71
CA SER A 112 -5.71 1.89 4.09
C SER A 112 -5.50 1.73 2.59
N PHE A 113 -5.96 0.59 2.07
CA PHE A 113 -6.15 0.39 0.65
C PHE A 113 -7.41 -0.43 0.35
N VAL A 114 -7.89 -0.30 -0.87
CA VAL A 114 -8.94 -1.12 -1.45
C VAL A 114 -8.47 -1.61 -2.80
N CYS A 115 -8.63 -2.91 -3.06
CA CYS A 115 -8.39 -3.48 -4.37
C CYS A 115 -9.57 -4.35 -4.82
N GLU A 116 -9.78 -4.43 -6.12
CA GLU A 116 -10.99 -5.03 -6.70
C GLU A 116 -10.67 -5.88 -7.94
N ASN A 117 -11.45 -6.95 -8.09
CA ASN A 117 -11.50 -7.78 -9.30
C ASN A 117 -12.96 -8.16 -9.57
N ALA A 118 -13.62 -7.44 -10.46
CA ALA A 118 -15.02 -7.67 -10.81
C ALA A 118 -15.27 -9.04 -11.47
N GLN A 119 -14.22 -9.65 -12.05
CA GLN A 119 -14.32 -10.95 -12.74
C GLN A 119 -14.15 -12.14 -11.79
N ASN A 120 -13.60 -11.91 -10.57
CA ASN A 120 -13.50 -12.96 -9.58
C ASN A 120 -14.89 -13.36 -9.07
N GLU A 121 -15.09 -14.64 -8.74
CA GLU A 121 -16.37 -15.11 -8.19
C GLU A 121 -16.57 -14.54 -6.77
N PHE A 122 -15.64 -14.80 -5.88
CA PHE A 122 -15.60 -14.28 -4.51
C PHE A 122 -14.17 -14.36 -3.92
N PRO A 123 -13.71 -13.35 -3.21
CA PRO A 123 -14.28 -12.00 -3.12
C PRO A 123 -14.04 -11.20 -4.41
N LYS A 124 -14.82 -10.15 -4.65
CA LYS A 124 -14.55 -9.16 -5.72
C LYS A 124 -13.82 -7.93 -5.21
N LYS A 125 -13.82 -7.74 -3.89
CA LYS A 125 -13.24 -6.60 -3.22
C LYS A 125 -12.51 -7.03 -1.95
N ILE A 126 -11.33 -6.48 -1.74
CA ILE A 126 -10.49 -6.65 -0.56
C ILE A 126 -10.14 -5.25 -0.06
N ALA A 127 -10.35 -4.99 1.23
CA ALA A 127 -10.04 -3.71 1.86
C ALA A 127 -9.25 -3.93 3.14
N TYR A 128 -8.12 -3.23 3.28
CA TYR A 128 -7.31 -3.21 4.50
C TYR A 128 -7.31 -1.81 5.09
N THR A 129 -7.43 -1.71 6.42
CA THR A 129 -7.40 -0.45 7.15
C THR A 129 -6.69 -0.64 8.49
N LEU A 130 -5.72 0.23 8.80
CA LEU A 130 -5.11 0.32 10.11
C LEU A 130 -5.86 1.36 10.96
N LYS A 131 -6.29 0.96 12.17
CA LYS A 131 -6.90 1.85 13.15
C LYS A 131 -6.28 1.60 14.52
N GLY A 132 -5.43 2.52 14.98
CA GLY A 132 -4.59 2.28 16.15
C GLY A 132 -3.68 1.08 15.90
N ASP A 133 -3.68 0.10 16.79
CA ASP A 133 -2.86 -1.12 16.70
C ASP A 133 -3.59 -2.29 16.01
N THR A 134 -4.79 -2.04 15.49
CA THR A 134 -5.63 -3.07 14.86
C THR A 134 -5.67 -2.89 13.35
N MET A 135 -5.23 -3.91 12.63
CA MET A 135 -5.45 -4.04 11.20
C MET A 135 -6.78 -4.74 10.94
N ARG A 136 -7.60 -4.16 10.10
CA ARG A 136 -8.89 -4.72 9.64
C ARG A 136 -8.75 -5.10 8.19
N ALA A 137 -9.04 -6.35 7.86
CA ALA A 137 -9.20 -6.81 6.49
C ALA A 137 -10.67 -7.18 6.27
N VAL A 138 -11.26 -6.66 5.19
CA VAL A 138 -12.64 -6.96 4.81
C VAL A 138 -12.64 -7.49 3.39
N ILE A 139 -13.20 -8.67 3.20
CA ILE A 139 -13.43 -9.23 1.87
C ILE A 139 -14.94 -9.25 1.58
N SER A 140 -15.32 -8.89 0.35
CA SER A 140 -16.73 -8.74 -0.03
C SER A 140 -16.94 -8.83 -1.55
N GLY A 141 -18.21 -8.78 -1.96
CA GLY A 141 -18.64 -8.81 -3.37
C GLY A 141 -18.69 -10.20 -3.97
N GLY A 142 -19.86 -10.60 -4.43
CA GLY A 142 -20.15 -11.94 -4.95
C GLY A 142 -20.61 -12.95 -3.88
N GLY A 143 -20.57 -12.58 -2.60
CA GLY A 143 -20.93 -13.38 -1.45
C GLY A 143 -21.09 -12.55 -0.18
N PRO A 144 -20.96 -13.14 1.01
CA PRO A 144 -21.05 -12.42 2.29
C PRO A 144 -19.88 -11.45 2.45
N GLU A 145 -20.07 -10.41 3.28
CA GLU A 145 -18.95 -9.60 3.77
C GLU A 145 -18.31 -10.32 4.97
N ILE A 146 -16.98 -10.50 4.93
CA ILE A 146 -16.23 -11.16 5.99
C ILE A 146 -15.20 -10.18 6.54
N LEU A 147 -15.23 -9.98 7.86
CA LEU A 147 -14.29 -9.13 8.60
C LEU A 147 -13.24 -9.99 9.30
N TYR A 148 -11.99 -9.64 9.10
CA TYR A 148 -10.84 -10.16 9.82
C TYR A 148 -10.19 -9.04 10.63
N LEU A 149 -9.87 -9.31 11.90
CA LEU A 149 -9.22 -8.37 12.80
C LEU A 149 -7.85 -8.93 13.20
N PHE A 150 -6.81 -8.13 13.02
CA PHE A 150 -5.44 -8.52 13.32
C PHE A 150 -4.79 -7.53 14.28
N VAL A 151 -3.89 -8.04 15.12
CA VAL A 151 -2.97 -7.26 15.95
C VAL A 151 -1.54 -7.64 15.62
N LYS A 152 -0.61 -6.71 15.77
CA LYS A 152 0.82 -6.99 15.59
C LYS A 152 1.34 -7.93 16.66
N GLU A 153 2.19 -8.89 16.27
CA GLU A 153 2.97 -9.73 17.19
C GLU A 153 4.14 -8.97 17.81
#